data_b3f08c9ecb96c62a29381a56a3d75ec7
#
_entry.id   b3f08c9ecb96c62a29381a56a3d75ec7
#
_cell.length_a   1.000
_cell.length_b   1.000
_cell.length_c   1.000
_cell.angle_alpha   90.00
_cell.angle_beta   90.00
_cell.angle_gamma   90.00
#
_symmetry.space_group_name_H-M   'P 1'
#
loop_
_entity.id
_entity.type
_entity.pdbx_description
1 polymer ?
#
loop_
_entity_poly.entity_id
_entity_poly.type
_entity_poly.pdbx_seq_one_letter_code
_entity_poly.pdbx_strand_id
1 'polypeptide(L)'
;MGSTEGLKRGLPVSNTNAPISVPVGTATLGRIMDVLGAPIDEAGPIGEKETWSIHRKAPSYDEQSGATELLETGIKVIDLLCPFAKGGKVGLFGGAGVGKTVNMMELINNIAKAHSGLSVFAGVGERTREGNDFYHEMKDSGVVGKVAMVYGQMNEPPGNRLRVALTGL
;
A
#
# COMPACT_ATOMS: atom_id res chain seq x y z
N MET A 1 11.51 -5.66 14.31
CA MET A 1 10.52 -4.62 14.40
C MET A 1 9.34 -5.01 15.30
N GLY A 2 9.37 -6.20 15.87
CA GLY A 2 8.46 -6.60 16.93
C GLY A 2 8.82 -5.97 18.30
N SER A 3 8.19 -6.45 19.38
CA SER A 3 8.46 -6.01 20.74
C SER A 3 9.87 -6.43 21.17
N THR A 4 10.52 -5.59 21.95
CA THR A 4 11.78 -5.90 22.63
C THR A 4 11.56 -6.51 24.02
N GLU A 5 10.31 -6.62 24.45
CA GLU A 5 9.96 -7.24 25.72
C GLU A 5 10.38 -8.72 25.74
N GLY A 6 10.98 -9.15 26.82
CA GLY A 6 11.48 -10.50 26.97
C GLY A 6 12.87 -10.75 26.40
N LEU A 7 13.48 -9.79 25.70
CA LEU A 7 14.88 -9.90 25.28
C LEU A 7 15.83 -9.84 26.49
N LYS A 8 16.72 -10.80 26.55
CA LYS A 8 17.75 -10.89 27.63
C LYS A 8 19.06 -11.42 27.08
N ARG A 9 20.12 -11.15 27.80
CA ARG A 9 21.46 -11.64 27.47
C ARG A 9 21.49 -13.17 27.37
N GLY A 10 22.10 -13.69 26.30
CA GLY A 10 22.26 -15.13 26.07
C GLY A 10 21.16 -15.78 25.23
N LEU A 11 20.21 -15.03 24.74
CA LEU A 11 19.25 -15.57 23.76
C LEU A 11 19.96 -15.90 22.44
N PRO A 12 19.60 -17.01 21.78
CA PRO A 12 20.11 -17.31 20.44
C PRO A 12 19.56 -16.30 19.43
N VAL A 13 20.43 -15.87 18.53
CA VAL A 13 20.08 -14.96 17.43
C VAL A 13 20.42 -15.63 16.10
N SER A 14 19.45 -15.74 15.22
CA SER A 14 19.64 -16.26 13.87
C SER A 14 19.67 -15.12 12.86
N ASN A 15 20.69 -15.10 12.01
CA ASN A 15 20.75 -14.18 10.88
C ASN A 15 20.09 -14.83 9.67
N THR A 16 19.11 -14.16 9.07
CA THR A 16 18.44 -14.64 7.87
C THR A 16 19.27 -14.44 6.60
N ASN A 17 20.37 -13.69 6.67
CA ASN A 17 21.25 -13.33 5.55
C ASN A 17 20.51 -12.67 4.36
N ALA A 18 19.33 -12.16 4.59
CA ALA A 18 18.49 -11.50 3.59
C ALA A 18 17.85 -10.24 4.17
N PRO A 19 17.61 -9.21 3.36
CA PRO A 19 16.80 -8.07 3.75
C PRO A 19 15.34 -8.48 3.95
N ILE A 20 14.55 -7.57 4.52
CA ILE A 20 13.09 -7.76 4.60
C ILE A 20 12.56 -7.95 3.18
N SER A 21 11.88 -9.08 2.95
CA SER A 21 11.28 -9.42 1.67
C SER A 21 9.79 -9.69 1.88
N VAL A 22 8.99 -9.26 0.93
CA VAL A 22 7.53 -9.31 1.01
C VAL A 22 6.96 -10.05 -0.22
N PRO A 23 5.83 -10.74 -0.09
CA PRO A 23 5.22 -11.41 -1.22
C PRO A 23 4.75 -10.40 -2.27
N VAL A 24 4.93 -10.75 -3.52
CA VAL A 24 4.50 -9.96 -4.69
C VAL A 24 3.68 -10.84 -5.63
N GLY A 25 2.86 -10.21 -6.45
CA GLY A 25 2.05 -10.94 -7.43
C GLY A 25 0.55 -10.84 -7.17
N THR A 26 -0.24 -11.47 -8.02
CA THR A 26 -1.70 -11.36 -8.02
C THR A 26 -2.36 -11.95 -6.78
N ALA A 27 -1.69 -12.87 -6.07
CA ALA A 27 -2.20 -13.44 -4.83
C ALA A 27 -2.26 -12.46 -3.65
N THR A 28 -1.61 -11.29 -3.77
CA THR A 28 -1.69 -10.22 -2.78
C THR A 28 -2.94 -9.34 -2.94
N LEU A 29 -3.63 -9.43 -4.07
CA LEU A 29 -4.83 -8.66 -4.33
C LEU A 29 -5.99 -9.12 -3.43
N GLY A 30 -6.71 -8.16 -2.89
CA GLY A 30 -7.79 -8.39 -1.93
C GLY A 30 -7.30 -8.70 -0.51
N ARG A 31 -5.99 -8.71 -0.27
CA ARG A 31 -5.38 -9.07 1.01
C ARG A 31 -4.87 -7.84 1.76
N ILE A 32 -4.86 -7.96 3.08
CA ILE A 32 -4.26 -6.98 3.98
C ILE A 32 -3.01 -7.60 4.60
N MET A 33 -1.89 -6.89 4.45
CA MET A 33 -0.58 -7.33 4.93
C MET A 33 -0.01 -6.33 5.94
N ASP A 34 0.84 -6.82 6.82
CA ASP A 34 1.72 -6.00 7.63
C ASP A 34 2.98 -5.56 6.86
N VAL A 35 3.86 -4.83 7.52
CA VAL A 35 5.12 -4.35 6.95
C VAL A 35 6.10 -5.47 6.54
N LEU A 36 5.94 -6.66 7.08
CA LEU A 36 6.76 -7.84 6.76
C LEU A 36 6.11 -8.72 5.68
N GLY A 37 4.97 -8.30 5.15
CA GLY A 37 4.21 -9.07 4.16
C GLY A 37 3.39 -10.22 4.77
N ALA A 38 3.27 -10.27 6.09
CA ALA A 38 2.41 -11.25 6.74
C ALA A 38 0.92 -10.83 6.63
N PRO A 39 0.01 -11.74 6.28
CA PRO A 39 -1.41 -11.41 6.22
C PRO A 39 -1.98 -11.14 7.61
N ILE A 40 -2.80 -10.09 7.72
CA ILE A 40 -3.47 -9.68 8.96
C ILE A 40 -5.00 -9.66 8.82
N ASP A 41 -5.51 -10.20 7.73
CA ASP A 41 -6.93 -10.24 7.36
C ASP A 41 -7.64 -11.55 7.76
N GLU A 42 -6.98 -12.42 8.52
CA GLU A 42 -7.48 -13.73 8.96
C GLU A 42 -7.91 -14.68 7.81
N ALA A 43 -7.58 -14.35 6.57
CA ALA A 43 -7.91 -15.14 5.39
C ALA A 43 -6.88 -16.25 5.07
N GLY A 44 -6.01 -16.56 6.01
CA GLY A 44 -4.95 -17.58 5.85
C GLY A 44 -3.70 -17.06 5.11
N PRO A 45 -2.71 -17.91 4.87
CA PRO A 45 -1.46 -17.52 4.24
C PRO A 45 -1.67 -17.05 2.80
N ILE A 46 -0.84 -16.11 2.36
CA ILE A 46 -0.78 -15.68 0.96
C ILE A 46 -0.06 -16.79 0.18
N GLY A 47 -0.73 -17.33 -0.84
CA GLY A 47 -0.22 -18.46 -1.62
C GLY A 47 0.92 -18.12 -2.61
N GLU A 48 1.48 -16.93 -2.51
CA GLU A 48 2.54 -16.47 -3.41
C GLU A 48 3.91 -16.98 -2.94
N LYS A 49 4.70 -17.47 -3.88
CA LYS A 49 6.07 -17.94 -3.64
C LYS A 49 7.13 -16.90 -3.99
N GLU A 50 6.79 -15.96 -4.85
CA GLU A 50 7.70 -14.89 -5.23
C GLU A 50 7.75 -13.82 -4.16
N THR A 51 8.96 -13.46 -3.74
CA THR A 51 9.19 -12.41 -2.75
C THR A 51 10.23 -11.42 -3.25
N TRP A 52 9.98 -10.15 -3.01
CA TRP A 52 10.92 -9.08 -3.35
C TRP A 52 11.40 -8.35 -2.11
N SER A 53 12.67 -7.92 -2.15
CA SER A 53 13.20 -7.04 -1.10
C SER A 53 12.50 -5.69 -1.14
N ILE A 54 12.16 -5.15 0.03
CA ILE A 54 11.62 -3.77 0.15
C ILE A 54 12.68 -2.71 -0.21
N HIS A 55 13.97 -3.07 -0.31
CA HIS A 55 15.08 -2.21 -0.69
C HIS A 55 15.47 -2.42 -2.16
N ARG A 56 14.51 -2.28 -3.06
CA ARG A 56 14.77 -2.35 -4.50
C ARG A 56 15.45 -1.09 -5.01
N LYS A 57 16.26 -1.25 -6.06
CA LYS A 57 16.76 -0.11 -6.83
C LYS A 57 15.61 0.48 -7.67
N ALA A 58 15.61 1.80 -7.80
CA ALA A 58 14.71 2.48 -8.75
C ALA A 58 15.05 2.06 -10.19
N PRO A 59 14.06 2.06 -11.11
CA PRO A 59 14.31 1.86 -12.53
C PRO A 59 15.35 2.84 -13.05
N SER A 60 16.22 2.38 -13.96
CA SER A 60 17.20 3.23 -14.62
C SER A 60 16.52 4.24 -15.57
N TYR A 61 17.24 5.26 -15.97
CA TYR A 61 16.67 6.31 -16.81
C TYR A 61 16.17 5.80 -18.16
N ASP A 62 16.87 4.85 -18.74
CA ASP A 62 16.55 4.20 -20.03
C ASP A 62 15.35 3.24 -19.96
N GLU A 63 14.99 2.77 -18.77
CA GLU A 63 13.79 1.96 -18.54
C GLU A 63 12.53 2.80 -18.35
N GLN A 64 12.65 4.13 -18.20
CA GLN A 64 11.52 5.01 -17.96
C GLN A 64 10.87 5.45 -19.28
N SER A 65 9.54 5.37 -19.34
CA SER A 65 8.79 5.91 -20.46
C SER A 65 8.82 7.43 -20.46
N GLY A 66 9.20 8.04 -21.59
CA GLY A 66 9.14 9.50 -21.79
C GLY A 66 7.76 10.02 -22.22
N ALA A 67 6.76 9.13 -22.41
CA ALA A 67 5.44 9.54 -22.85
C ALA A 67 4.64 10.16 -21.71
N THR A 68 4.10 11.37 -21.93
CA THR A 68 3.21 12.05 -20.99
C THR A 68 1.77 11.82 -21.43
N GLU A 69 1.09 10.88 -20.78
CA GLU A 69 -0.34 10.64 -20.94
C GLU A 69 -1.10 11.14 -19.72
N LEU A 70 -2.30 11.65 -19.93
CA LEU A 70 -3.19 12.03 -18.83
C LEU A 70 -3.91 10.80 -18.27
N LEU A 71 -4.05 10.76 -16.95
CA LEU A 71 -4.87 9.80 -16.24
C LEU A 71 -6.22 10.45 -15.95
N GLU A 72 -7.26 10.01 -16.63
CA GLU A 72 -8.63 10.44 -16.33
C GLU A 72 -9.08 9.82 -15.01
N THR A 73 -9.27 10.67 -14.00
CA THR A 73 -9.61 10.23 -12.64
C THR A 73 -11.11 10.05 -12.43
N GLY A 74 -11.94 10.66 -13.29
CA GLY A 74 -13.39 10.74 -13.15
C GLY A 74 -13.86 11.78 -12.11
N ILE A 75 -12.93 12.47 -11.46
CA ILE A 75 -13.23 13.56 -10.52
C ILE A 75 -13.09 14.89 -11.29
N LYS A 76 -14.23 15.51 -11.59
CA LYS A 76 -14.28 16.69 -12.48
C LYS A 76 -13.31 17.80 -12.13
N VAL A 77 -13.17 18.13 -10.86
CA VAL A 77 -12.29 19.21 -10.41
C VAL A 77 -10.81 18.86 -10.60
N ILE A 78 -10.43 17.60 -10.44
CA ILE A 78 -9.07 17.14 -10.69
C ILE A 78 -8.80 17.16 -12.21
N ASP A 79 -9.64 16.52 -12.99
CA ASP A 79 -9.42 16.36 -14.41
C ASP A 79 -9.43 17.70 -15.18
N LEU A 80 -10.19 18.69 -14.66
CA LEU A 80 -10.29 20.02 -15.29
C LEU A 80 -9.19 20.99 -14.84
N LEU A 81 -8.88 21.04 -13.53
CA LEU A 81 -8.02 22.08 -12.96
C LEU A 81 -6.60 21.64 -12.67
N CYS A 82 -6.39 20.36 -12.36
CA CYS A 82 -5.08 19.81 -12.03
C CYS A 82 -4.97 18.33 -12.47
N PRO A 83 -5.03 18.07 -13.78
CA PRO A 83 -5.05 16.71 -14.30
C PRO A 83 -3.80 15.92 -13.90
N PHE A 84 -3.97 14.64 -13.66
CA PHE A 84 -2.89 13.75 -13.28
C PHE A 84 -2.21 13.18 -14.53
N ALA A 85 -0.89 13.13 -14.51
CA ALA A 85 -0.13 12.41 -15.53
C ALA A 85 0.05 10.95 -15.11
N LYS A 86 -0.07 10.00 -16.04
CA LYS A 86 0.30 8.61 -15.82
C LYS A 86 1.79 8.53 -15.44
N GLY A 87 2.10 7.76 -14.40
CA GLY A 87 3.45 7.68 -13.84
C GLY A 87 3.87 8.90 -13.01
N GLY A 88 2.98 9.89 -12.86
CA GLY A 88 3.22 11.07 -12.04
C GLY A 88 3.14 10.79 -10.53
N LYS A 89 3.71 11.70 -9.76
CA LYS A 89 3.59 11.72 -8.29
C LYS A 89 2.72 12.89 -7.89
N VAL A 90 1.61 12.63 -7.22
CA VAL A 90 0.61 13.63 -6.84
C VAL A 90 0.44 13.64 -5.33
N GLY A 91 0.49 14.85 -4.74
CA GLY A 91 0.26 15.04 -3.31
C GLY A 91 -1.13 15.64 -3.06
N LEU A 92 -1.93 14.98 -2.21
CA LEU A 92 -3.20 15.50 -1.71
C LEU A 92 -2.99 15.98 -0.27
N PHE A 93 -2.95 17.31 -0.09
CA PHE A 93 -2.74 17.94 1.21
C PHE A 93 -4.03 18.52 1.76
N GLY A 94 -4.19 18.45 3.08
CA GLY A 94 -5.35 19.00 3.76
C GLY A 94 -5.33 18.67 5.24
N GLY A 95 -6.07 19.43 6.02
CA GLY A 95 -6.28 19.17 7.46
C GLY A 95 -7.07 17.89 7.74
N ALA A 96 -7.34 17.62 9.00
CA ALA A 96 -8.19 16.51 9.38
C ALA A 96 -9.64 16.72 8.92
N GLY A 97 -10.32 15.65 8.50
CA GLY A 97 -11.75 15.68 8.16
C GLY A 97 -12.12 16.38 6.85
N VAL A 98 -11.15 16.69 5.97
CA VAL A 98 -11.42 17.40 4.71
C VAL A 98 -11.64 16.46 3.50
N GLY A 99 -11.83 15.17 3.73
CA GLY A 99 -12.19 14.21 2.68
C GLY A 99 -11.02 13.65 1.87
N LYS A 100 -9.76 13.73 2.33
CA LYS A 100 -8.59 13.14 1.63
C LYS A 100 -8.78 11.64 1.35
N THR A 101 -9.21 10.88 2.36
CA THR A 101 -9.44 9.44 2.24
C THR A 101 -10.57 9.13 1.27
N VAL A 102 -11.64 9.92 1.27
CA VAL A 102 -12.76 9.77 0.33
C VAL A 102 -12.28 9.97 -1.11
N ASN A 103 -11.45 10.98 -1.38
CA ASN A 103 -10.87 11.20 -2.70
C ASN A 103 -9.98 10.03 -3.14
N MET A 104 -9.17 9.47 -2.21
CA MET A 104 -8.34 8.29 -2.53
C MET A 104 -9.20 7.06 -2.85
N MET A 105 -10.25 6.81 -2.08
CA MET A 105 -11.18 5.71 -2.34
C MET A 105 -11.85 5.84 -3.70
N GLU A 106 -12.29 7.04 -4.05
CA GLU A 106 -12.90 7.31 -5.36
C GLU A 106 -11.91 7.11 -6.50
N LEU A 107 -10.67 7.57 -6.35
CA LEU A 107 -9.59 7.32 -7.33
C LEU A 107 -9.36 5.83 -7.55
N ILE A 108 -9.23 5.05 -6.47
CA ILE A 108 -9.03 3.60 -6.55
C ILE A 108 -10.22 2.92 -7.23
N ASN A 109 -11.45 3.31 -6.86
CA ASN A 109 -12.67 2.78 -7.45
C ASN A 109 -12.74 3.07 -8.96
N ASN A 110 -12.44 4.28 -9.36
CA ASN A 110 -12.48 4.68 -10.77
C ASN A 110 -11.37 4.01 -11.59
N ILE A 111 -10.16 3.93 -11.06
CA ILE A 111 -9.05 3.20 -11.70
C ILE A 111 -9.40 1.72 -11.87
N ALA A 112 -9.98 1.09 -10.87
CA ALA A 112 -10.37 -0.30 -10.94
C ALA A 112 -11.50 -0.57 -11.95
N LYS A 113 -12.48 0.34 -12.06
CA LYS A 113 -13.66 0.18 -12.93
C LYS A 113 -13.43 0.67 -14.35
N ALA A 114 -12.90 1.87 -14.52
CA ALA A 114 -12.74 2.49 -15.84
C ALA A 114 -11.48 2.02 -16.57
N HIS A 115 -10.38 1.82 -15.85
CA HIS A 115 -9.08 1.50 -16.44
C HIS A 115 -8.66 0.03 -16.24
N SER A 116 -9.48 -0.78 -15.58
CA SER A 116 -9.12 -2.16 -15.18
C SER A 116 -7.78 -2.25 -14.45
N GLY A 117 -7.36 -1.16 -13.81
CA GLY A 117 -6.09 -1.02 -13.12
C GLY A 117 -6.09 -1.74 -11.78
N LEU A 118 -4.89 -2.00 -11.29
CA LEU A 118 -4.64 -2.50 -9.95
C LEU A 118 -4.14 -1.37 -9.06
N SER A 119 -4.45 -1.43 -7.78
CA SER A 119 -4.02 -0.43 -6.81
C SER A 119 -3.31 -1.08 -5.64
N VAL A 120 -2.33 -0.38 -5.09
CA VAL A 120 -1.72 -0.73 -3.81
C VAL A 120 -1.96 0.42 -2.84
N PHE A 121 -2.52 0.11 -1.70
CA PHE A 121 -2.74 1.08 -0.63
C PHE A 121 -1.78 0.82 0.52
N ALA A 122 -0.99 1.82 0.87
CA ALA A 122 -0.08 1.77 2.02
C ALA A 122 -0.55 2.74 3.10
N GLY A 123 -1.12 2.21 4.19
CA GLY A 123 -1.57 2.99 5.34
C GLY A 123 -0.42 3.30 6.30
N VAL A 124 0.13 4.52 6.23
CA VAL A 124 1.28 4.96 7.03
C VAL A 124 0.83 5.76 8.24
N GLY A 125 0.81 5.14 9.42
CA GLY A 125 0.44 5.80 10.65
C GLY A 125 -1.04 6.23 10.72
N GLU A 126 -1.89 5.59 9.95
CA GLU A 126 -3.34 5.80 9.96
C GLU A 126 -3.96 5.25 11.25
N ARG A 127 -5.14 5.74 11.59
CA ARG A 127 -5.93 5.17 12.69
C ARG A 127 -6.45 3.80 12.29
N THR A 128 -6.37 2.83 13.20
CA THR A 128 -6.83 1.45 12.93
C THR A 128 -8.29 1.42 12.47
N ARG A 129 -9.15 2.27 13.03
CA ARG A 129 -10.55 2.38 12.61
C ARG A 129 -10.67 2.84 11.15
N GLU A 130 -9.93 3.87 10.75
CA GLU A 130 -9.97 4.41 9.38
C GLU A 130 -9.50 3.36 8.35
N GLY A 131 -8.50 2.56 8.71
CA GLY A 131 -8.05 1.44 7.86
C GLY A 131 -9.09 0.34 7.72
N ASN A 132 -9.82 0.04 8.80
CA ASN A 132 -10.92 -0.92 8.77
C ASN A 132 -12.11 -0.40 7.94
N ASP A 133 -12.49 0.86 8.13
CA ASP A 133 -13.55 1.50 7.36
C ASP A 133 -13.20 1.49 5.86
N PHE A 134 -11.94 1.80 5.51
CA PHE A 134 -11.43 1.75 4.14
C PHE A 134 -11.58 0.35 3.51
N TYR A 135 -11.22 -0.70 4.24
CA TYR A 135 -11.38 -2.08 3.75
C TYR A 135 -12.86 -2.42 3.46
N HIS A 136 -13.75 -2.07 4.38
CA HIS A 136 -15.18 -2.35 4.21
C HIS A 136 -15.76 -1.59 3.03
N GLU A 137 -15.41 -0.33 2.83
CA GLU A 137 -15.86 0.45 1.68
C GLU A 137 -15.34 -0.10 0.34
N MET A 138 -14.08 -0.59 0.29
CA MET A 138 -13.55 -1.27 -0.90
C MET A 138 -14.30 -2.59 -1.18
N LYS A 139 -14.71 -3.29 -0.14
CA LYS A 139 -15.50 -4.52 -0.24
C LYS A 139 -16.91 -4.24 -0.74
N ASP A 140 -17.58 -3.25 -0.17
CA ASP A 140 -18.95 -2.87 -0.54
C ASP A 140 -19.03 -2.31 -1.97
N SER A 141 -18.01 -1.59 -2.40
CA SER A 141 -17.89 -1.09 -3.79
C SER A 141 -17.50 -2.18 -4.80
N GLY A 142 -17.14 -3.39 -4.33
CA GLY A 142 -16.79 -4.52 -5.17
C GLY A 142 -15.41 -4.45 -5.83
N VAL A 143 -14.53 -3.54 -5.40
CA VAL A 143 -13.20 -3.35 -5.99
C VAL A 143 -12.07 -3.96 -5.15
N VAL A 144 -12.36 -4.51 -3.98
CA VAL A 144 -11.36 -5.08 -3.07
C VAL A 144 -10.42 -6.07 -3.77
N GLY A 145 -10.91 -6.91 -4.68
CA GLY A 145 -10.10 -7.87 -5.44
C GLY A 145 -9.10 -7.26 -6.42
N LYS A 146 -9.07 -5.94 -6.58
CA LYS A 146 -8.10 -5.20 -7.40
C LYS A 146 -7.16 -4.33 -6.57
N VAL A 147 -7.22 -4.45 -5.25
CA VAL A 147 -6.44 -3.63 -4.31
C VAL A 147 -5.63 -4.53 -3.39
N ALA A 148 -4.33 -4.32 -3.31
CA ALA A 148 -3.49 -4.86 -2.24
C ALA A 148 -3.33 -3.80 -1.15
N MET A 149 -3.47 -4.19 0.12
CA MET A 149 -3.41 -3.27 1.25
C MET A 149 -2.26 -3.63 2.17
N VAL A 150 -1.46 -2.64 2.53
CA VAL A 150 -0.35 -2.79 3.49
C VAL A 150 -0.54 -1.79 4.62
N TYR A 151 -0.65 -2.27 5.84
CA TYR A 151 -0.92 -1.42 6.98
C TYR A 151 0.26 -1.33 7.96
N GLY A 152 0.66 -0.10 8.27
CA GLY A 152 1.53 0.26 9.38
C GLY A 152 0.85 1.33 10.21
N GLN A 153 -0.18 0.93 10.94
CA GLN A 153 -1.11 1.78 11.68
C GLN A 153 -0.45 2.45 12.90
N MET A 154 -1.19 3.36 13.57
CA MET A 154 -0.69 4.09 14.75
C MET A 154 -0.29 3.18 15.93
N ASN A 155 -0.90 2.00 16.05
CA ASN A 155 -0.60 0.99 17.07
C ASN A 155 0.69 0.23 16.80
N GLU A 156 1.23 0.30 15.58
CA GLU A 156 2.46 -0.37 15.21
C GLU A 156 3.72 0.36 15.74
N PRO A 157 4.81 -0.38 16.00
CA PRO A 157 6.10 0.22 16.37
C PRO A 157 6.59 1.24 15.33
N PRO A 158 7.34 2.28 15.73
CA PRO A 158 7.85 3.28 14.81
C PRO A 158 8.62 2.72 13.61
N GLY A 159 9.38 1.63 13.82
CA GLY A 159 10.14 0.96 12.76
C GLY A 159 9.25 0.38 11.66
N ASN A 160 8.05 -0.11 12.02
CA ASN A 160 7.06 -0.60 11.06
C ASN A 160 6.48 0.57 10.24
N ARG A 161 6.05 1.63 10.93
CA ARG A 161 5.48 2.81 10.26
C ARG A 161 6.44 3.50 9.30
N LEU A 162 7.75 3.48 9.60
CA LEU A 162 8.79 4.03 8.71
C LEU A 162 9.00 3.21 7.43
N ARG A 163 8.63 1.93 7.42
CA ARG A 163 8.93 1.01 6.32
C ARG A 163 7.72 0.54 5.53
N VAL A 164 6.53 0.74 6.04
CA VAL A 164 5.30 0.30 5.38
C VAL A 164 5.15 0.85 3.95
N ALA A 165 5.58 2.08 3.71
CA ALA A 165 5.58 2.67 2.37
C ALA A 165 6.52 1.92 1.40
N LEU A 166 7.68 1.45 1.88
CA LEU A 166 8.60 0.63 1.08
C LEU A 166 8.02 -0.75 0.77
N THR A 167 7.25 -1.30 1.70
CA THR A 167 6.54 -2.58 1.47
C THR A 167 5.44 -2.42 0.43
N GLY A 168 4.74 -1.30 0.44
CA GLY A 168 3.67 -1.03 -0.54
C GLY A 168 4.19 -0.69 -1.94
N LEU A 169 5.42 -0.21 -2.05
CA LEU A 169 6.08 0.15 -3.31
C LEU A 169 6.64 -1.08 -4.01
#